data_5d519072fb0fc69a8b5404611512b9f7
#
_entry.id   5d519072fb0fc69a8b5404611512b9f7
#
_cell.length_a   1.000
_cell.length_b   1.000
_cell.length_c   1.000
_cell.angle_alpha   90.00
_cell.angle_beta   90.00
_cell.angle_gamma   90.00
#
_symmetry.space_group_name_H-M   'P 1'
#
loop_
_entity.id
_entity.type
_entity.pdbx_description
1 polymer ?
#
loop_
_entity_poly.entity_id
_entity_poly.type
_entity_poly.pdbx_seq_one_letter_code
_entity_poly.pdbx_strand_id
1 'polypeptide(L)'
;MANKTRTLGPGSLKIGESGTQQDFSADVTNVTLTPDTSTDDTINYLDGSSEAGAQTTSWTLEGNIKEDYSMTGVQVWCLQNAGKSMPFEFVPSKTGGLKLTGNLTVSPVGFGGDVKAKNDVSFSFACDNVEPQANSAG
;
A
#
# COMPACT_ATOMS: atom_id res chain seq x y z
N MET A 1 -1.85 -7.38 30.52
CA MET A 1 -2.98 -6.98 29.64
C MET A 1 -2.45 -6.33 28.38
N ALA A 2 -2.83 -6.86 27.25
CA ALA A 2 -2.37 -6.31 25.97
C ALA A 2 -3.10 -5.02 25.64
N ASN A 3 -2.36 -3.99 25.27
CA ASN A 3 -2.94 -2.74 24.78
C ASN A 3 -3.17 -2.87 23.28
N LYS A 4 -4.30 -2.41 22.83
CA LYS A 4 -4.64 -2.41 21.42
C LYS A 4 -4.28 -1.08 20.79
N THR A 5 -3.52 -1.15 19.69
CA THR A 5 -3.16 0.05 18.94
C THR A 5 -4.17 0.25 17.82
N ARG A 6 -4.99 1.29 17.93
CA ARG A 6 -6.12 1.50 17.02
C ARG A 6 -5.97 2.75 16.17
N THR A 7 -4.99 3.59 16.46
CA THR A 7 -4.80 4.86 15.76
C THR A 7 -3.75 4.72 14.69
N LEU A 8 -4.08 5.16 13.49
CA LEU A 8 -3.11 5.23 12.40
C LEU A 8 -2.10 6.34 12.66
N GLY A 9 -0.82 5.98 12.61
CA GLY A 9 0.27 6.93 12.85
C GLY A 9 0.57 7.20 14.32
N PRO A 10 1.75 7.76 14.58
CA PRO A 10 2.82 7.90 13.61
C PRO A 10 3.32 6.56 13.10
N GLY A 11 3.52 6.47 11.81
CA GLY A 11 3.94 5.26 11.15
C GLY A 11 4.92 5.56 10.01
N SER A 12 5.07 4.60 9.10
CA SER A 12 5.92 4.81 7.94
C SER A 12 5.41 4.06 6.73
N LEU A 13 5.72 4.58 5.56
CA LEU A 13 5.49 3.92 4.27
C LEU A 13 6.72 4.13 3.42
N LYS A 14 7.40 3.03 3.09
CA LYS A 14 8.61 3.05 2.26
C LYS A 14 8.43 2.10 1.10
N ILE A 15 8.80 2.54 -0.08
CA ILE A 15 8.67 1.76 -1.31
C ILE A 15 10.00 1.72 -2.03
N GLY A 16 10.45 0.55 -2.43
CA GLY A 16 11.67 0.35 -3.19
C GLY A 16 12.60 -0.66 -2.56
N GLU A 17 13.70 -0.93 -3.25
CA GLU A 17 14.72 -1.85 -2.77
C GLU A 17 15.43 -1.30 -1.54
N SER A 18 15.88 -2.21 -0.68
CA SER A 18 16.64 -1.84 0.51
C SER A 18 17.86 -0.99 0.12
N GLY A 19 18.01 0.15 0.79
CA GLY A 19 19.09 1.09 0.50
C GLY A 19 18.73 2.17 -0.50
N THR A 20 17.66 2.01 -1.27
CA THR A 20 17.20 3.00 -2.26
C THR A 20 15.70 3.27 -2.13
N GLN A 21 15.15 3.01 -0.95
CA GLN A 21 13.72 3.20 -0.72
C GLN A 21 13.33 4.67 -0.76
N GLN A 22 12.17 4.94 -1.38
CA GLN A 22 11.53 6.24 -1.28
C GLN A 22 10.62 6.25 -0.06
N ASP A 23 10.81 7.23 0.81
CA ASP A 23 10.03 7.36 2.02
C ASP A 23 8.84 8.28 1.75
N PHE A 24 7.64 7.72 1.85
CA PHE A 24 6.39 8.45 1.62
C PHE A 24 5.84 9.05 2.91
N SER A 25 6.44 8.73 4.05
CA SER A 25 5.85 8.99 5.37
C SER A 25 5.56 10.46 5.64
N ALA A 26 6.41 11.36 5.12
CA ALA A 26 6.28 12.79 5.39
C ALA A 26 5.20 13.47 4.54
N ASP A 27 4.77 12.84 3.46
CA ASP A 27 3.82 13.45 2.52
C ASP A 27 2.42 12.82 2.57
N VAL A 28 2.31 11.61 3.10
CA VAL A 28 1.05 10.87 3.14
C VAL A 28 0.18 11.38 4.27
N THR A 29 -1.04 11.79 3.93
CA THR A 29 -2.02 12.25 4.92
C THR A 29 -3.02 11.16 5.31
N ASN A 30 -3.27 10.22 4.40
CA ASN A 30 -3.99 9.00 4.75
C ASN A 30 -3.52 7.88 3.83
N VAL A 31 -3.63 6.65 4.30
CA VAL A 31 -3.20 5.48 3.55
C VAL A 31 -4.03 4.28 3.99
N THR A 32 -4.42 3.47 3.02
CA THR A 32 -5.20 2.26 3.26
C THR A 32 -4.67 1.14 2.38
N LEU A 33 -4.45 -0.02 2.98
CA LEU A 33 -4.10 -1.24 2.25
C LEU A 33 -5.35 -2.11 2.24
N THR A 34 -5.99 -2.23 1.08
CA THR A 34 -7.33 -2.82 0.96
C THR A 34 -7.26 -4.15 0.20
N PRO A 35 -7.78 -5.24 0.78
CA PRO A 35 -7.89 -6.50 0.04
C PRO A 35 -9.15 -6.52 -0.82
N ASP A 36 -9.04 -7.16 -1.97
CA ASP A 36 -10.18 -7.46 -2.82
C ASP A 36 -10.16 -8.97 -3.07
N THR A 37 -11.13 -9.66 -2.49
CA THR A 37 -11.18 -11.11 -2.52
C THR A 37 -12.31 -11.56 -3.43
N SER A 38 -12.00 -12.46 -4.36
CA SER A 38 -13.00 -13.09 -5.20
C SER A 38 -12.92 -14.60 -5.03
N THR A 39 -14.06 -15.26 -5.16
CA THR A 39 -14.16 -16.70 -5.04
C THR A 39 -14.81 -17.24 -6.32
N ASP A 40 -14.17 -18.25 -6.91
CA ASP A 40 -14.72 -18.91 -8.09
C ASP A 40 -15.96 -19.70 -7.72
N ASP A 41 -16.79 -20.01 -8.73
CA ASP A 41 -17.99 -20.78 -8.52
C ASP A 41 -17.67 -22.18 -8.02
N THR A 42 -18.61 -22.73 -7.24
CA THR A 42 -18.53 -24.11 -6.79
C THR A 42 -18.58 -25.06 -8.00
N ILE A 43 -17.69 -26.04 -8.02
CA ILE A 43 -17.66 -27.05 -9.07
C ILE A 43 -18.54 -28.22 -8.62
N ASN A 44 -19.50 -28.60 -9.46
CA ASN A 44 -20.37 -29.73 -9.20
C ASN A 44 -19.99 -30.90 -10.11
N TYR A 45 -19.88 -32.08 -9.54
CA TYR A 45 -19.47 -33.27 -10.26
C TYR A 45 -20.64 -34.18 -10.56
N LEU A 46 -20.48 -35.04 -11.54
CA LEU A 46 -21.54 -35.95 -11.99
C LEU A 46 -22.01 -36.91 -10.90
N ASP A 47 -21.16 -37.28 -9.97
CA ASP A 47 -21.47 -38.19 -8.89
C ASP A 47 -22.25 -37.53 -7.75
N GLY A 48 -22.59 -36.25 -7.89
CA GLY A 48 -23.32 -35.50 -6.86
C GLY A 48 -22.42 -34.80 -5.85
N SER A 49 -21.13 -35.00 -5.91
CA SER A 49 -20.20 -34.27 -5.03
C SER A 49 -19.95 -32.87 -5.56
N SER A 50 -19.42 -32.01 -4.70
CA SER A 50 -19.09 -30.64 -5.07
C SER A 50 -17.78 -30.23 -4.43
N GLU A 51 -17.13 -29.24 -5.06
CA GLU A 51 -15.87 -28.70 -4.59
C GLU A 51 -15.99 -27.16 -4.56
N ALA A 52 -15.55 -26.57 -3.44
CA ALA A 52 -15.57 -25.12 -3.33
C ALA A 52 -14.61 -24.49 -4.34
N GLY A 53 -15.01 -23.36 -4.89
CA GLY A 53 -14.16 -22.61 -5.81
C GLY A 53 -12.93 -22.04 -5.13
N ALA A 54 -11.91 -21.75 -5.93
CA ALA A 54 -10.69 -21.15 -5.44
C ALA A 54 -10.92 -19.69 -5.06
N GLN A 55 -10.27 -19.26 -3.98
CA GLN A 55 -10.32 -17.90 -3.54
C GLN A 55 -9.05 -17.16 -3.98
N THR A 56 -9.24 -16.00 -4.57
CA THR A 56 -8.12 -15.15 -5.02
C THR A 56 -8.23 -13.79 -4.34
N THR A 57 -7.13 -13.32 -3.77
CA THR A 57 -7.09 -12.02 -3.12
C THR A 57 -6.04 -11.14 -3.80
N SER A 58 -6.46 -9.96 -4.20
CA SER A 58 -5.55 -8.90 -4.64
C SER A 58 -5.60 -7.76 -3.63
N TRP A 59 -4.55 -6.96 -3.60
CA TRP A 59 -4.44 -5.85 -2.65
C TRP A 59 -4.20 -4.56 -3.39
N THR A 60 -4.67 -3.47 -2.81
CA THR A 60 -4.43 -2.12 -3.33
C THR A 60 -3.97 -1.24 -2.19
N LEU A 61 -2.83 -0.57 -2.39
CA LEU A 61 -2.33 0.44 -1.46
C LEU A 61 -2.73 1.80 -2.01
N GLU A 62 -3.61 2.48 -1.32
CA GLU A 62 -4.16 3.75 -1.79
C GLU A 62 -4.21 4.77 -0.67
N GLY A 63 -4.29 6.02 -1.04
CA GLY A 63 -4.38 7.11 -0.08
C GLY A 63 -4.16 8.44 -0.75
N ASN A 64 -3.87 9.44 0.07
CA ASN A 64 -3.62 10.79 -0.39
C ASN A 64 -2.26 11.27 0.08
N ILE A 65 -1.60 12.05 -0.77
CA ILE A 65 -0.35 12.71 -0.45
C ILE A 65 -0.48 14.20 -0.71
N LYS A 66 0.27 15.00 0.03
CA LYS A 66 0.45 16.41 -0.27
C LYS A 66 1.42 16.55 -1.44
N GLU A 67 1.15 17.44 -2.36
CA GLU A 67 1.98 17.61 -3.52
C GLU A 67 3.32 18.24 -3.18
N ASP A 68 4.36 17.74 -3.84
CA ASP A 68 5.71 18.27 -3.77
C ASP A 68 6.20 18.46 -5.20
N TYR A 69 6.39 19.70 -5.60
CA TYR A 69 6.77 20.03 -6.98
C TYR A 69 8.27 20.03 -7.22
N SER A 70 9.05 19.47 -6.29
CA SER A 70 10.49 19.34 -6.49
C SER A 70 10.84 18.07 -7.27
N MET A 71 12.01 18.05 -7.89
CA MET A 71 12.48 16.87 -8.65
C MET A 71 12.75 15.66 -7.76
N THR A 72 12.89 15.87 -6.46
CA THR A 72 13.11 14.79 -5.49
C THR A 72 11.84 14.37 -4.77
N GLY A 73 10.69 14.91 -5.15
CA GLY A 73 9.42 14.62 -4.51
C GLY A 73 8.88 13.24 -4.85
N VAL A 74 7.91 12.81 -4.04
CA VAL A 74 7.28 11.50 -4.19
C VAL A 74 6.58 11.36 -5.55
N GLN A 75 5.92 12.42 -6.00
CA GLN A 75 5.19 12.39 -7.27
C GLN A 75 6.12 12.16 -8.46
N VAL A 76 7.27 12.83 -8.48
CA VAL A 76 8.25 12.65 -9.55
C VAL A 76 8.86 11.25 -9.49
N TRP A 77 9.12 10.77 -8.28
CA TRP A 77 9.62 9.40 -8.11
C TRP A 77 8.64 8.37 -8.70
N CYS A 78 7.34 8.54 -8.44
CA CYS A 78 6.32 7.65 -8.99
C CYS A 78 6.28 7.69 -10.52
N LEU A 79 6.41 8.88 -11.09
CA LEU A 79 6.43 9.03 -12.54
C LEU A 79 7.66 8.35 -13.16
N GLN A 80 8.82 8.51 -12.55
CA GLN A 80 10.07 7.92 -13.04
C GLN A 80 10.09 6.41 -12.93
N ASN A 81 9.37 5.85 -11.96
CA ASN A 81 9.36 4.42 -11.70
C ASN A 81 8.04 3.75 -12.10
N ALA A 82 7.19 4.43 -12.86
CA ALA A 82 5.90 3.91 -13.27
C ALA A 82 6.04 2.56 -13.99
N GLY A 83 5.22 1.60 -13.60
CA GLY A 83 5.23 0.26 -14.17
C GLY A 83 6.23 -0.70 -13.55
N LYS A 84 7.07 -0.25 -12.63
CA LYS A 84 8.04 -1.12 -11.96
C LYS A 84 7.42 -1.78 -10.74
N SER A 85 7.75 -3.07 -10.56
CA SER A 85 7.35 -3.80 -9.35
C SER A 85 8.46 -3.65 -8.31
N MET A 86 8.07 -3.22 -7.11
CA MET A 86 9.02 -2.95 -6.03
C MET A 86 8.48 -3.44 -4.71
N PRO A 87 9.36 -3.84 -3.77
CA PRO A 87 8.91 -4.18 -2.42
C PRO A 87 8.46 -2.92 -1.67
N PHE A 88 7.56 -3.09 -0.73
CA PHE A 88 7.15 -1.98 0.13
C PHE A 88 7.08 -2.43 1.58
N GLU A 89 7.15 -1.45 2.48
CA GLU A 89 6.97 -1.65 3.90
C GLU A 89 6.01 -0.59 4.42
N PHE A 90 4.94 -1.03 5.05
CA PHE A 90 3.94 -0.14 5.64
C PHE A 90 3.83 -0.45 7.13
N VAL A 91 4.16 0.54 7.95
CA VAL A 91 4.00 0.46 9.41
C VAL A 91 2.85 1.39 9.79
N PRO A 92 1.64 0.84 10.07
CA PRO A 92 0.50 1.68 10.40
C PRO A 92 0.70 2.50 11.67
N SER A 93 1.39 1.93 12.65
CA SER A 93 1.74 2.65 13.87
C SER A 93 3.03 2.04 14.43
N LYS A 94 3.99 2.91 14.72
CA LYS A 94 5.28 2.46 15.28
C LYS A 94 5.13 1.81 16.65
N THR A 95 4.10 2.17 17.39
CA THR A 95 3.86 1.60 18.71
C THR A 95 3.13 0.27 18.64
N GLY A 96 2.54 -0.09 17.51
CA GLY A 96 1.74 -1.29 17.37
C GLY A 96 2.52 -2.56 17.09
N GLY A 97 3.76 -2.46 16.68
CA GLY A 97 4.60 -3.62 16.40
C GLY A 97 4.22 -4.39 15.14
N LEU A 98 3.36 -3.85 14.29
CA LEU A 98 2.93 -4.47 13.03
C LEU A 98 3.60 -3.78 11.85
N LYS A 99 4.12 -4.59 10.94
CA LYS A 99 4.62 -4.13 9.65
C LYS A 99 3.99 -4.99 8.57
N LEU A 100 3.46 -4.34 7.54
CA LEU A 100 2.91 -5.03 6.38
C LEU A 100 3.90 -4.90 5.24
N THR A 101 4.26 -6.03 4.63
CA THR A 101 5.23 -6.06 3.54
C THR A 101 4.64 -6.76 2.33
N GLY A 102 5.19 -6.50 1.17
CA GLY A 102 4.76 -7.11 -0.07
C GLY A 102 5.45 -6.45 -1.23
N ASN A 103 4.91 -6.69 -2.42
CA ASN A 103 5.36 -6.05 -3.64
C ASN A 103 4.23 -5.22 -4.21
N LEU A 104 4.57 -4.10 -4.84
CA LEU A 104 3.58 -3.29 -5.53
C LEU A 104 4.14 -2.83 -6.87
N THR A 105 3.21 -2.48 -7.77
CA THR A 105 3.57 -1.89 -9.05
C THR A 105 3.33 -0.38 -8.95
N VAL A 106 4.37 0.39 -9.18
CA VAL A 106 4.29 1.85 -9.08
C VAL A 106 3.46 2.40 -10.23
N SER A 107 2.56 3.30 -9.92
CA SER A 107 1.75 4.00 -10.91
C SER A 107 2.02 5.50 -10.80
N PRO A 108 1.95 6.25 -11.91
CA PRO A 108 2.11 7.69 -11.82
C PRO A 108 0.97 8.32 -11.04
N VAL A 109 1.30 9.40 -10.35
CA VAL A 109 0.35 10.17 -9.53
C VAL A 109 0.11 11.50 -10.21
N GLY A 110 -1.12 12.01 -10.15
CA GLY A 110 -1.47 13.27 -10.77
C GLY A 110 -0.77 14.48 -10.15
N PHE A 111 -0.75 15.57 -10.88
CA PHE A 111 -0.16 16.83 -10.44
C PHE A 111 -1.20 17.94 -10.62
N GLY A 112 -1.15 18.91 -9.72
CA GLY A 112 -1.96 20.11 -9.86
C GLY A 112 -3.10 20.19 -8.86
N GLY A 113 -3.81 21.29 -8.93
CA GLY A 113 -4.92 21.60 -8.02
C GLY A 113 -5.17 23.09 -8.03
N ASP A 114 -5.68 23.61 -6.93
CA ASP A 114 -5.99 25.03 -6.80
C ASP A 114 -4.73 25.86 -6.63
N VAL A 115 -4.73 27.05 -7.23
CA VAL A 115 -3.60 27.99 -7.13
C VAL A 115 -3.53 28.52 -5.70
N LYS A 116 -2.29 28.61 -5.20
CA LYS A 116 -1.97 29.11 -3.85
C LYS A 116 -2.49 28.23 -2.72
N ALA A 117 -2.88 26.99 -3.02
CA ALA A 117 -3.31 26.03 -2.03
C ALA A 117 -2.28 24.91 -1.90
N LYS A 118 -2.26 24.27 -0.74
CA LYS A 118 -1.50 23.03 -0.56
C LYS A 118 -2.40 21.87 -0.93
N ASN A 119 -2.22 21.36 -2.15
CA ASN A 119 -3.13 20.40 -2.73
C ASN A 119 -2.79 18.96 -2.36
N ASP A 120 -3.81 18.13 -2.31
CA ASP A 120 -3.67 16.69 -2.16
C ASP A 120 -3.92 16.02 -3.49
N VAL A 121 -3.22 14.90 -3.72
CA VAL A 121 -3.55 14.00 -4.81
C VAL A 121 -3.65 12.59 -4.26
N SER A 122 -4.45 11.76 -4.92
CA SER A 122 -4.59 10.38 -4.52
C SER A 122 -3.61 9.50 -5.27
N PHE A 123 -3.18 8.43 -4.60
CA PHE A 123 -2.37 7.40 -5.24
C PHE A 123 -3.06 6.05 -5.07
N SER A 124 -2.78 5.13 -5.98
CA SER A 124 -3.32 3.77 -5.92
C SER A 124 -2.34 2.84 -6.62
N PHE A 125 -1.80 1.90 -5.88
CA PHE A 125 -0.83 0.93 -6.40
C PHE A 125 -1.38 -0.48 -6.20
N ALA A 126 -1.33 -1.29 -7.26
CA ALA A 126 -1.68 -2.71 -7.16
C ALA A 126 -0.57 -3.46 -6.42
N CYS A 127 -0.95 -4.27 -5.45
CA CYS A 127 -0.01 -4.97 -4.59
C CYS A 127 -0.23 -6.48 -4.65
N ASP A 128 0.82 -7.24 -4.35
CA ASP A 128 0.74 -8.69 -4.18
C ASP A 128 1.68 -9.14 -3.08
N ASN A 129 1.56 -10.41 -2.69
CA ASN A 129 2.39 -11.04 -1.65
C ASN A 129 2.40 -10.27 -0.33
N VAL A 130 1.24 -9.69 0.03
CA VAL A 130 1.12 -8.91 1.27
C VAL A 130 1.17 -9.85 2.47
N GLU A 131 2.07 -9.59 3.41
CA GLU A 131 2.26 -10.40 4.60
C GLU A 131 2.46 -9.51 5.83
N PRO A 132 1.92 -9.91 6.98
CA PRO A 132 2.21 -9.22 8.22
C PRO A 132 3.54 -9.69 8.79
N GLN A 133 4.29 -8.77 9.37
CA GLN A 133 5.54 -9.07 10.05
C GLN A 133 5.63 -8.26 11.32
N ALA A 134 6.46 -8.72 12.23
CA ALA A 134 6.73 -7.96 13.44
C ALA A 134 7.62 -6.76 13.10
N ASN A 135 7.25 -5.60 13.61
CA ASN A 135 8.07 -4.40 13.48
C ASN A 135 9.00 -4.35 14.69
N SER A 136 10.25 -4.68 14.48
CA SER A 136 11.23 -4.72 15.57
C SER A 136 11.91 -3.38 15.85
N ALA A 137 11.63 -2.37 15.06
CA ALA A 137 12.14 -1.04 15.30
C ALA A 137 11.33 -0.43 16.44
N GLY A 138 11.77 -0.68 17.62
CA GLY A 138 11.13 -0.22 18.84
C GLY A 138 11.13 1.29 18.99
#